data_a2b0bea205c40d375751aef3ee7bd49b
#
_entry.id   a2b0bea205c40d375751aef3ee7bd49b
#
_cell.length_a   1.000
_cell.length_b   1.000
_cell.length_c   1.000
_cell.angle_alpha   90.00
_cell.angle_beta   90.00
_cell.angle_gamma   90.00
#
_symmetry.space_group_name_H-M   'P 1'
#
loop_
_entity.id
_entity.type
_entity.pdbx_description
1 polymer ?
#
loop_
_entity_poly.entity_id
_entity_poly.type
_entity_poly.pdbx_seq_one_letter_code
_entity_poly.pdbx_strand_id
1 'polypeptide(L)'
;RRLGVEIEQRGDDIFVPEQESYIVDSFLDGSIMTIADAPWPGLTPDLLSVLLVVAIQCRGSVLIHQKMFESRLFFVDKLIDMGAQIILCDPHRAVVIGHDHNYQLRACNMASPDIRAGIALLIAAMSAKGTSIISNIDQIDRGYEDIDMRLNALGARITRQ
;
A
#
# COMPACT_ATOMS: atom_id res chain seq x y z
N ARG A 1 0.33 13.57 0.82
CA ARG A 1 1.38 14.60 0.99
C ARG A 1 2.50 14.12 1.91
N ARG A 2 2.24 13.57 3.10
CA ARG A 2 3.29 13.12 4.03
C ARG A 2 4.23 12.04 3.47
N LEU A 3 3.77 11.26 2.50
CA LEU A 3 4.57 10.30 1.76
C LEU A 3 5.23 10.89 0.50
N GLY A 4 5.27 12.20 0.36
CA GLY A 4 5.88 12.88 -0.77
C GLY A 4 5.03 12.93 -2.03
N VAL A 5 3.81 12.39 -2.01
CA VAL A 5 2.91 12.42 -3.18
C VAL A 5 2.33 13.82 -3.35
N GLU A 6 2.58 14.44 -4.49
CA GLU A 6 1.95 15.71 -4.89
C GLU A 6 0.53 15.46 -5.38
N ILE A 7 -0.38 16.30 -4.91
CA ILE A 7 -1.79 16.25 -5.28
C ILE A 7 -2.26 17.66 -5.55
N GLU A 8 -2.76 17.88 -6.75
CA GLU A 8 -3.36 19.15 -7.19
C GLU A 8 -4.88 18.99 -7.32
N GLN A 9 -5.62 19.91 -6.77
CA GLN A 9 -7.06 20.00 -7.03
C GLN A 9 -7.29 20.87 -8.27
N ARG A 10 -7.99 20.31 -9.27
CA ARG A 10 -8.34 20.99 -10.53
C ARG A 10 -9.86 20.99 -10.69
N GLY A 11 -10.52 22.00 -10.09
CA GLY A 11 -11.99 22.00 -10.00
C GLY A 11 -12.49 20.87 -9.10
N ASP A 12 -13.32 20.00 -9.66
CA ASP A 12 -13.85 18.80 -8.97
C ASP A 12 -12.93 17.57 -9.12
N ASP A 13 -11.85 17.70 -9.90
CA ASP A 13 -10.91 16.61 -10.15
C ASP A 13 -9.68 16.70 -9.24
N ILE A 14 -9.06 15.54 -9.02
CA ILE A 14 -7.75 15.41 -8.35
C ILE A 14 -6.74 14.98 -9.41
N PHE A 15 -5.69 15.76 -9.57
CA PHE A 15 -4.56 15.44 -10.43
C PHE A 15 -3.36 15.04 -9.60
N VAL A 16 -2.75 13.90 -9.93
CA VAL A 16 -1.50 13.43 -9.36
C VAL A 16 -0.44 13.51 -10.47
N PRO A 17 0.48 14.48 -10.41
CA PRO A 17 1.53 14.62 -11.43
C PRO A 17 2.51 13.44 -11.36
N GLU A 18 3.18 13.20 -12.48
CA GLU A 18 4.32 12.29 -12.50
C GLU A 18 5.45 12.89 -11.64
N GLN A 19 6.06 12.04 -10.81
CA GLN A 19 7.17 12.41 -9.94
C GLN A 19 8.27 11.36 -10.03
N GLU A 20 9.52 11.79 -10.09
CA GLU A 20 10.68 10.89 -10.10
C GLU A 20 10.89 10.19 -8.74
N SER A 21 10.52 10.85 -7.65
CA SER A 21 10.70 10.34 -6.29
C SER A 21 9.60 10.85 -5.37
N TYR A 22 9.15 10.00 -4.45
CA TYR A 22 8.22 10.35 -3.37
C TYR A 22 8.99 10.39 -2.06
N ILE A 23 9.40 11.60 -1.64
CA ILE A 23 10.23 11.78 -0.44
C ILE A 23 9.32 11.89 0.79
N VAL A 24 9.50 10.95 1.72
CA VAL A 24 8.76 10.94 2.99
C VAL A 24 9.14 12.17 3.82
N ASP A 25 8.16 12.92 4.29
CA ASP A 25 8.39 14.02 5.22
C ASP A 25 9.08 13.50 6.48
N SER A 26 10.18 14.12 6.88
CA SER A 26 10.79 13.89 8.19
C SER A 26 10.32 14.94 9.18
N PHE A 27 10.20 14.54 10.45
CA PHE A 27 9.98 15.53 11.49
C PHE A 27 11.25 16.40 11.70
N LEU A 28 11.07 17.63 12.19
CA LEU A 28 12.16 18.58 12.40
C LEU A 28 13.24 18.06 13.34
N ASP A 29 12.88 17.14 14.25
CA ASP A 29 13.81 16.48 15.18
C ASP A 29 14.50 15.24 14.59
N GLY A 30 14.26 14.93 13.29
CA GLY A 30 14.82 13.77 12.62
C GLY A 30 14.14 12.44 12.97
N SER A 31 13.05 12.45 13.73
CA SER A 31 12.30 11.22 14.04
C SER A 31 11.62 10.63 12.82
N ILE A 32 11.43 9.30 12.85
CA ILE A 32 10.80 8.56 11.75
C ILE A 32 9.33 8.94 11.63
N MET A 33 8.88 9.21 10.40
CA MET A 33 7.48 9.44 10.10
C MET A 33 6.62 8.29 10.62
N THR A 34 5.62 8.62 11.42
CA THR A 34 4.63 7.64 11.91
C THR A 34 3.28 7.88 11.27
N ILE A 35 2.71 6.84 10.66
CA ILE A 35 1.34 6.80 10.18
C ILE A 35 0.56 5.83 11.06
N ALA A 36 -0.44 6.33 11.76
CA ALA A 36 -1.29 5.53 12.64
C ALA A 36 -2.76 5.76 12.30
N ASP A 37 -3.55 4.68 12.40
CA ASP A 37 -5.00 4.79 12.35
C ASP A 37 -5.55 5.40 13.66
N ALA A 38 -6.69 6.06 13.57
CA ALA A 38 -7.38 6.64 14.69
C ALA A 38 -8.88 6.85 14.35
N PRO A 39 -9.75 6.94 15.38
CA PRO A 39 -11.13 7.37 15.17
C PRO A 39 -11.23 8.72 14.47
N TRP A 40 -12.35 8.94 13.77
CA TRP A 40 -12.62 10.22 13.12
C TRP A 40 -12.35 11.42 14.07
N PRO A 41 -11.66 12.48 13.60
CA PRO A 41 -11.23 12.77 12.24
C PRO A 41 -9.82 12.21 11.89
N GLY A 42 -9.34 11.18 12.55
CA GLY A 42 -8.08 10.55 12.24
C GLY A 42 -8.12 9.68 10.97
N LEU A 43 -7.01 9.01 10.70
CA LEU A 43 -6.89 8.11 9.54
C LEU A 43 -7.73 6.85 9.75
N THR A 44 -8.61 6.56 8.79
CA THR A 44 -9.37 5.31 8.82
C THR A 44 -8.44 4.08 8.69
N PRO A 45 -8.65 3.04 9.50
CA PRO A 45 -7.85 1.81 9.44
C PRO A 45 -7.94 1.09 8.09
N ASP A 46 -9.00 1.33 7.31
CA ASP A 46 -9.22 0.69 6.02
C ASP A 46 -8.18 1.13 4.96
N LEU A 47 -7.60 2.30 5.10
CA LEU A 47 -6.58 2.81 4.19
C LEU A 47 -5.14 2.55 4.64
N LEU A 48 -4.93 2.05 5.86
CA LEU A 48 -3.60 1.89 6.42
C LEU A 48 -2.74 0.90 5.61
N SER A 49 -3.34 -0.21 5.17
CA SER A 49 -2.69 -1.22 4.33
C SER A 49 -2.28 -0.66 2.96
N VAL A 50 -3.12 0.18 2.36
CA VAL A 50 -2.81 0.85 1.08
C VAL A 50 -1.66 1.83 1.26
N LEU A 51 -1.68 2.64 2.35
CA LEU A 51 -0.59 3.57 2.65
C LEU A 51 0.74 2.86 2.92
N LEU A 52 0.70 1.67 3.52
CA LEU A 52 1.88 0.82 3.70
C LEU A 52 2.50 0.46 2.33
N VAL A 53 1.69 0.03 1.36
CA VAL A 53 2.17 -0.28 0.01
C VAL A 53 2.72 0.95 -0.70
N VAL A 54 2.09 2.12 -0.55
CA VAL A 54 2.63 3.39 -1.09
C VAL A 54 3.98 3.69 -0.45
N ALA A 55 4.13 3.50 0.87
CA ALA A 55 5.39 3.76 1.58
C ALA A 55 6.56 2.89 1.06
N ILE A 56 6.29 1.68 0.55
CA ILE A 56 7.32 0.83 -0.07
C ILE A 56 7.96 1.53 -1.28
N GLN A 57 7.19 2.31 -2.05
CA GLN A 57 7.65 2.99 -3.26
C GLN A 57 8.34 4.34 -2.95
N CYS A 58 8.21 4.85 -1.73
CA CYS A 58 8.75 6.14 -1.34
C CYS A 58 10.27 6.08 -1.04
N ARG A 59 10.88 7.25 -0.91
CA ARG A 59 12.22 7.42 -0.38
C ARG A 59 12.15 7.80 1.09
N GLY A 60 12.63 6.93 1.97
CA GLY A 60 12.64 7.14 3.41
C GLY A 60 12.05 5.98 4.19
N SER A 61 11.92 6.15 5.50
CA SER A 61 11.38 5.14 6.39
C SER A 61 10.08 5.62 7.04
N VAL A 62 9.11 4.72 7.17
CA VAL A 62 7.80 5.02 7.75
C VAL A 62 7.46 3.95 8.79
N LEU A 63 7.08 4.37 9.98
CA LEU A 63 6.48 3.50 10.98
C LEU A 63 4.96 3.46 10.73
N ILE A 64 4.45 2.32 10.36
CA ILE A 64 3.01 2.04 10.30
C ILE A 64 2.57 1.49 11.65
N HIS A 65 1.59 2.13 12.27
CA HIS A 65 1.09 1.74 13.57
C HIS A 65 -0.43 1.56 13.55
N GLN A 66 -0.87 0.33 13.56
CA GLN A 66 -2.28 -0.04 13.63
C GLN A 66 -2.75 -0.10 15.07
N LYS A 67 -3.58 0.85 15.49
CA LYS A 67 -4.05 1.00 16.88
C LYS A 67 -5.44 0.42 17.12
N MET A 68 -6.29 0.40 16.08
CA MET A 68 -7.72 0.14 16.25
C MET A 68 -8.10 -1.34 16.17
N PHE A 69 -7.27 -2.18 15.56
CA PHE A 69 -7.59 -3.59 15.36
C PHE A 69 -6.37 -4.47 15.61
N GLU A 70 -6.61 -5.68 16.09
CA GLU A 70 -5.54 -6.64 16.32
C GLU A 70 -5.13 -7.35 15.02
N SER A 71 -3.86 -7.67 14.92
CA SER A 71 -3.28 -8.65 13.99
C SER A 71 -3.56 -8.45 12.49
N ARG A 72 -3.74 -7.21 12.01
CA ARG A 72 -4.03 -6.95 10.60
C ARG A 72 -2.81 -6.73 9.72
N LEU A 73 -1.59 -6.81 10.29
CA LEU A 73 -0.35 -6.65 9.51
C LEU A 73 0.21 -7.98 9.00
N PHE A 74 -0.46 -9.10 9.15
CA PHE A 74 0.02 -10.41 8.67
C PHE A 74 0.24 -10.49 7.16
N PHE A 75 -0.50 -9.70 6.36
CA PHE A 75 -0.30 -9.66 4.91
C PHE A 75 1.08 -9.09 4.52
N VAL A 76 1.78 -8.44 5.44
CA VAL A 76 3.12 -7.87 5.25
C VAL A 76 4.12 -8.96 4.86
N ASP A 77 3.97 -10.18 5.33
CA ASP A 77 4.83 -11.31 4.93
C ASP A 77 4.85 -11.49 3.41
N LYS A 78 3.70 -11.31 2.75
CA LYS A 78 3.62 -11.40 1.28
C LYS A 78 4.33 -10.25 0.58
N LEU A 79 4.30 -9.06 1.16
CA LEU A 79 5.08 -7.93 0.63
C LEU A 79 6.58 -8.15 0.80
N ILE A 80 7.02 -8.76 1.91
CA ILE A 80 8.41 -9.18 2.12
C ILE A 80 8.81 -10.25 1.10
N ASP A 81 7.96 -11.25 0.84
CA ASP A 81 8.18 -12.26 -0.21
C ASP A 81 8.35 -11.61 -1.59
N MET A 82 7.62 -10.53 -1.86
CA MET A 82 7.74 -9.71 -3.07
C MET A 82 9.04 -8.87 -3.12
N GLY A 83 9.79 -8.80 -2.03
CA GLY A 83 11.05 -8.07 -1.93
C GLY A 83 10.95 -6.70 -1.24
N ALA A 84 9.81 -6.35 -0.64
CA ALA A 84 9.71 -5.14 0.16
C ALA A 84 10.58 -5.22 1.42
N GLN A 85 11.22 -4.12 1.76
CA GLN A 85 12.02 -4.02 2.98
C GLN A 85 11.12 -3.55 4.14
N ILE A 86 10.63 -4.51 4.90
CA ILE A 86 9.72 -4.24 6.01
C ILE A 86 10.22 -5.00 7.24
N ILE A 87 10.22 -4.33 8.39
CA ILE A 87 10.50 -4.91 9.69
C ILE A 87 9.18 -4.96 10.47
N LEU A 88 8.64 -6.15 10.66
CA LEU A 88 7.47 -6.34 11.51
C LEU A 88 7.93 -6.31 12.97
N CYS A 89 7.64 -5.22 13.68
CA CYS A 89 8.06 -5.03 15.08
C CYS A 89 7.21 -5.85 16.05
N ASP A 90 5.90 -5.88 15.80
CA ASP A 90 4.89 -6.63 16.54
C ASP A 90 3.59 -6.72 15.70
N PRO A 91 2.51 -7.34 16.20
CA PRO A 91 1.24 -7.47 15.45
C PRO A 91 0.61 -6.14 15.02
N HIS A 92 1.04 -5.03 15.61
CA HIS A 92 0.46 -3.69 15.40
C HIS A 92 1.40 -2.70 14.70
N ARG A 93 2.71 -2.99 14.65
CA ARG A 93 3.70 -2.05 14.16
C ARG A 93 4.65 -2.66 13.15
N ALA A 94 4.83 -1.96 12.05
CA ALA A 94 5.79 -2.33 11.01
C ALA A 94 6.58 -1.08 10.57
N VAL A 95 7.88 -1.21 10.43
CA VAL A 95 8.72 -0.20 9.79
C VAL A 95 8.89 -0.56 8.34
N VAL A 96 8.48 0.33 7.45
CA VAL A 96 8.67 0.21 6.00
C VAL A 96 9.86 1.05 5.61
N ILE A 97 10.82 0.45 4.92
CA ILE A 97 11.96 1.13 4.31
C ILE A 97 11.65 1.21 2.81
N GLY A 98 11.33 2.41 2.36
CA GLY A 98 10.95 2.64 0.98
C GLY A 98 12.16 2.52 0.04
N HIS A 99 11.94 2.00 -1.16
CA HIS A 99 13.04 1.69 -2.10
C HIS A 99 13.26 2.78 -3.18
N ASP A 100 12.47 3.86 -3.16
CA ASP A 100 12.65 5.01 -4.08
C ASP A 100 12.75 4.59 -5.56
N HIS A 101 11.92 3.65 -5.98
CA HIS A 101 11.93 3.06 -7.33
C HIS A 101 13.26 2.44 -7.79
N ASN A 102 14.23 2.23 -6.88
CA ASN A 102 15.54 1.66 -7.22
C ASN A 102 15.45 0.21 -7.71
N TYR A 103 14.39 -0.50 -7.37
CA TYR A 103 14.06 -1.83 -7.87
C TYR A 103 12.56 -2.04 -7.94
N GLN A 104 12.12 -3.06 -8.64
CA GLN A 104 10.71 -3.45 -8.69
C GLN A 104 10.45 -4.62 -7.76
N LEU A 105 9.27 -4.65 -7.15
CA LEU A 105 8.79 -5.83 -6.45
C LEU A 105 8.72 -7.02 -7.40
N ARG A 106 8.83 -8.22 -6.87
CA ARG A 106 8.73 -9.48 -7.63
C ARG A 106 7.31 -10.00 -7.59
N ALA A 107 6.89 -10.62 -8.68
CA ALA A 107 5.63 -11.35 -8.72
C ALA A 107 5.59 -12.45 -7.65
N CYS A 108 4.42 -12.66 -7.06
CA CYS A 108 4.20 -13.65 -6.02
C CYS A 108 2.81 -14.27 -6.14
N ASN A 109 2.69 -15.54 -5.71
CA ASN A 109 1.39 -16.19 -5.51
C ASN A 109 0.94 -15.93 -4.08
N MET A 110 -0.25 -15.37 -3.93
CA MET A 110 -0.77 -14.95 -2.64
C MET A 110 -2.28 -15.19 -2.55
N ALA A 111 -2.80 -15.16 -1.33
CA ALA A 111 -4.24 -15.22 -1.09
C ALA A 111 -4.69 -13.95 -0.37
N SER A 112 -5.84 -13.42 -0.75
CA SER A 112 -6.44 -12.30 -0.04
C SER A 112 -6.99 -12.76 1.32
N PRO A 113 -6.45 -12.29 2.45
CA PRO A 113 -6.94 -12.69 3.76
C PRO A 113 -8.23 -11.94 4.14
N ASP A 114 -8.36 -10.71 3.72
CA ASP A 114 -9.52 -9.84 3.92
C ASP A 114 -9.56 -8.75 2.85
N ILE A 115 -10.61 -7.94 2.86
CA ILE A 115 -10.84 -6.87 1.87
C ILE A 115 -9.71 -5.83 1.83
N ARG A 116 -9.15 -5.44 2.98
CA ARG A 116 -8.16 -4.35 3.09
C ARG A 116 -6.77 -4.81 2.69
N ALA A 117 -6.37 -5.98 3.18
CA ALA A 117 -5.12 -6.60 2.77
C ALA A 117 -5.18 -7.01 1.31
N GLY A 118 -6.33 -7.52 0.83
CA GLY A 118 -6.51 -7.93 -0.54
C GLY A 118 -6.29 -6.80 -1.54
N ILE A 119 -6.90 -5.63 -1.31
CA ILE A 119 -6.67 -4.47 -2.20
C ILE A 119 -5.22 -3.97 -2.12
N ALA A 120 -4.59 -3.99 -0.96
CA ALA A 120 -3.19 -3.62 -0.81
C ALA A 120 -2.26 -4.58 -1.59
N LEU A 121 -2.50 -5.90 -1.50
CA LEU A 121 -1.78 -6.90 -2.28
C LEU A 121 -1.99 -6.75 -3.78
N LEU A 122 -3.20 -6.38 -4.22
CA LEU A 122 -3.51 -6.11 -5.63
C LEU A 122 -2.69 -4.90 -6.13
N ILE A 123 -2.65 -3.80 -5.37
CA ILE A 123 -1.85 -2.61 -5.71
C ILE A 123 -0.36 -2.97 -5.77
N ALA A 124 0.15 -3.74 -4.80
CA ALA A 124 1.54 -4.20 -4.81
C ALA A 124 1.84 -5.09 -6.03
N ALA A 125 0.93 -6.00 -6.38
CA ALA A 125 1.06 -6.86 -7.56
C ALA A 125 1.12 -6.06 -8.87
N MET A 126 0.34 -4.99 -8.99
CA MET A 126 0.36 -4.11 -10.16
C MET A 126 1.70 -3.36 -10.31
N SER A 127 2.42 -3.12 -9.22
CA SER A 127 3.75 -2.48 -9.23
C SER A 127 4.90 -3.49 -9.40
N ALA A 128 4.61 -4.80 -9.36
CA ALA A 128 5.61 -5.85 -9.40
C ALA A 128 6.01 -6.24 -10.84
N LYS A 129 7.22 -6.73 -11.01
CA LYS A 129 7.68 -7.33 -12.26
C LYS A 129 7.24 -8.79 -12.36
N GLY A 130 6.57 -9.13 -13.44
CA GLY A 130 6.06 -10.48 -13.70
C GLY A 130 4.55 -10.60 -13.46
N THR A 131 4.05 -11.83 -13.37
CA THR A 131 2.63 -12.12 -13.16
C THR A 131 2.42 -12.63 -11.74
N SER A 132 1.63 -11.93 -10.95
CA SER A 132 1.18 -12.37 -9.63
C SER A 132 -0.16 -13.07 -9.74
N ILE A 133 -0.39 -14.05 -8.88
CA ILE A 133 -1.69 -14.73 -8.76
C ILE A 133 -2.25 -14.43 -7.37
N ILE A 134 -3.47 -13.90 -7.34
CA ILE A 134 -4.18 -13.61 -6.09
C ILE A 134 -5.41 -14.50 -6.03
N SER A 135 -5.45 -15.42 -5.07
CA SER A 135 -6.61 -16.26 -4.78
C SER A 135 -7.50 -15.65 -3.69
N ASN A 136 -8.67 -16.25 -3.47
CA ASN A 136 -9.65 -15.79 -2.47
C ASN A 136 -10.13 -14.34 -2.75
N ILE A 137 -10.34 -14.02 -4.03
CA ILE A 137 -10.71 -12.65 -4.49
C ILE A 137 -12.09 -12.22 -4.02
N ASP A 138 -12.98 -13.14 -3.64
CA ASP A 138 -14.29 -12.82 -3.06
C ASP A 138 -14.19 -11.85 -1.87
N GLN A 139 -13.06 -11.85 -1.17
CA GLN A 139 -12.79 -10.90 -0.09
C GLN A 139 -12.62 -9.47 -0.62
N ILE A 140 -12.03 -9.31 -1.81
CA ILE A 140 -11.84 -8.00 -2.45
C ILE A 140 -13.19 -7.52 -3.02
N ASP A 141 -13.93 -8.41 -3.69
CA ASP A 141 -15.19 -8.11 -4.35
C ASP A 141 -16.26 -7.58 -3.39
N ARG A 142 -16.19 -7.93 -2.09
CA ARG A 142 -17.11 -7.42 -1.06
C ARG A 142 -17.13 -5.89 -0.93
N GLY A 143 -16.08 -5.20 -1.33
CA GLY A 143 -16.01 -3.74 -1.20
C GLY A 143 -15.49 -3.02 -2.43
N TYR A 144 -15.06 -3.74 -3.44
CA TYR A 144 -14.51 -3.18 -4.68
C TYR A 144 -15.16 -3.86 -5.89
N GLU A 145 -16.37 -3.43 -6.20
CA GLU A 145 -17.15 -3.93 -7.33
C GLU A 145 -16.37 -3.79 -8.65
N ASP A 146 -16.26 -4.89 -9.40
CA ASP A 146 -15.62 -4.98 -10.73
C ASP A 146 -14.23 -4.30 -10.78
N ILE A 147 -13.45 -4.43 -9.70
CA ILE A 147 -12.17 -3.71 -9.56
C ILE A 147 -11.20 -4.05 -10.69
N ASP A 148 -11.20 -5.30 -11.18
CA ASP A 148 -10.37 -5.74 -12.30
C ASP A 148 -10.76 -5.03 -13.59
N MET A 149 -12.06 -4.95 -13.91
CA MET A 149 -12.56 -4.23 -15.09
C MET A 149 -12.23 -2.73 -15.01
N ARG A 150 -12.45 -2.14 -13.86
CA ARG A 150 -12.17 -0.70 -13.61
C ARG A 150 -10.69 -0.37 -13.74
N LEU A 151 -9.81 -1.19 -13.16
CA LEU A 151 -8.37 -1.00 -13.28
C LEU A 151 -7.87 -1.29 -14.69
N ASN A 152 -8.42 -2.30 -15.39
CA ASN A 152 -8.09 -2.58 -16.79
C ASN A 152 -8.48 -1.40 -17.70
N ALA A 153 -9.58 -0.72 -17.44
CA ALA A 153 -9.96 0.49 -18.16
C ALA A 153 -8.94 1.64 -17.98
N LEU A 154 -8.15 1.61 -16.89
CA LEU A 154 -7.05 2.53 -16.62
C LEU A 154 -5.68 2.02 -17.12
N GLY A 155 -5.64 0.86 -17.79
CA GLY A 155 -4.42 0.30 -18.39
C GLY A 155 -3.76 -0.82 -17.59
N ALA A 156 -4.37 -1.32 -16.52
CA ALA A 156 -3.91 -2.53 -15.85
C ALA A 156 -4.08 -3.78 -16.75
N ARG A 157 -3.46 -4.88 -16.35
CA ARG A 157 -3.56 -6.17 -17.06
C ARG A 157 -3.96 -7.25 -16.05
N ILE A 158 -5.24 -7.28 -15.72
CA ILE A 158 -5.81 -8.21 -14.74
C ILE A 158 -6.75 -9.16 -15.45
N THR A 159 -6.61 -10.46 -15.21
CA THR A 159 -7.51 -11.50 -15.76
C THR A 159 -8.06 -12.33 -14.61
N ARG A 160 -9.35 -12.60 -14.61
CA ARG A 160 -9.98 -13.57 -13.71
C ARG A 160 -9.91 -14.97 -14.33
N GLN A 161 -9.61 -15.96 -13.51
CA GLN A 161 -9.56 -17.38 -13.88
C GLN A 161 -10.54 -18.16 -13.03
#